data_2b293c8b9b3bb319dd509366fc6fece0
#
_entry.id   2b293c8b9b3bb319dd509366fc6fece0
#
_cell.length_a   1.000
_cell.length_b   1.000
_cell.length_c   1.000
_cell.angle_alpha   90.00
_cell.angle_beta   90.00
_cell.angle_gamma   90.00
#
_symmetry.space_group_name_H-M   'P 1'
#
loop_
_entity.id
_entity.type
_entity.pdbx_description
1 polymer ?
#
loop_
_entity_poly.entity_id
_entity_poly.type
_entity_poly.pdbx_seq_one_letter_code
_entity_poly.pdbx_strand_id
1 'polypeptide(L)'
;MVAAALASAADTSTRIFDQSMRSLRACLETDYYAPPVIELGGDDRVRVEFDDINSERRYMRYSLLHCDAAWQPSQIVESDYVDGFNQADVEDYEFSSGTFEQYVHYGISLPNQDMPILLSGNYLLKVYLEDDPDCVLLQQRFCVVEKRVGIGAAVSSRTDVDYNDSHQQISITINTANWSINNPYSDLRVVVSQNQRTDNEVMVTQPLRVSGNTIVFDHDRQLIFPGGNEFRRFEMVTTNYAGMGVERYTYSHPYHHAVLETDEPRAFESYSFDRTQYGRFTIRESNSYDSNTQADYMITHFSLAMPRLADGDVYVDGEFTQHRFANLNRMHYNVDTQCYELDLPLKQGAYNYQYLWLPNGMNVAQTAKIEGDHYQTVNEYMIRAYYRVPGERYDRLIGYGLIYSGH
;
A
#
# COMPACT_ATOMS: atom_id res chain seq x y z
N MET A 1 -13.83 17.67 38.23
CA MET A 1 -13.94 16.67 37.13
C MET A 1 -13.01 17.14 36.02
N VAL A 2 -11.84 16.53 35.91
CA VAL A 2 -10.93 16.79 34.80
C VAL A 2 -11.35 15.85 33.67
N ALA A 3 -11.93 16.40 32.61
CA ALA A 3 -12.21 15.64 31.38
C ALA A 3 -10.84 15.35 30.75
N ALA A 4 -10.38 14.10 30.83
CA ALA A 4 -9.29 13.61 30.01
C ALA A 4 -9.77 13.63 28.55
N ALA A 5 -9.26 14.59 27.76
CA ALA A 5 -9.40 14.55 26.33
C ALA A 5 -8.68 13.27 25.86
N LEU A 6 -9.44 12.30 25.39
CA LEU A 6 -8.92 11.19 24.60
C LEU A 6 -8.27 11.82 23.37
N ALA A 7 -6.95 11.91 23.36
CA ALA A 7 -6.21 12.25 22.16
C ALA A 7 -6.56 11.17 21.13
N SER A 8 -7.26 11.55 20.06
CA SER A 8 -7.45 10.71 18.90
C SER A 8 -6.06 10.27 18.44
N ALA A 9 -5.83 8.97 18.34
CA ALA A 9 -4.58 8.47 17.77
C ALA A 9 -4.40 9.13 16.40
N ALA A 10 -3.23 9.71 16.16
CA ALA A 10 -2.95 10.34 14.87
C ALA A 10 -3.09 9.29 13.75
N ASP A 11 -3.83 9.63 12.71
CA ASP A 11 -3.93 8.76 11.51
C ASP A 11 -2.56 8.77 10.81
N THR A 12 -1.85 7.66 10.91
CA THR A 12 -0.52 7.46 10.31
C THR A 12 -0.57 6.57 9.07
N SER A 13 -1.74 6.37 8.45
CA SER A 13 -1.87 5.60 7.21
C SER A 13 -1.40 6.40 6.00
N THR A 14 -0.98 5.73 4.92
CA THR A 14 -0.80 6.39 3.62
C THR A 14 -2.11 7.03 3.20
N ARG A 15 -2.08 8.34 2.84
CA ARG A 15 -3.30 9.10 2.58
C ARG A 15 -3.05 10.39 1.81
N ILE A 16 -4.00 10.71 0.94
CA ILE A 16 -4.17 12.03 0.33
C ILE A 16 -5.24 12.79 1.12
N PHE A 17 -4.95 14.01 1.57
CA PHE A 17 -5.88 14.89 2.28
C PHE A 17 -6.44 15.97 1.36
N ASP A 18 -5.59 16.55 0.50
CA ASP A 18 -5.99 17.57 -0.47
C ASP A 18 -6.53 16.92 -1.75
N GLN A 19 -7.73 17.32 -2.15
CA GLN A 19 -8.42 16.76 -3.31
C GLN A 19 -7.73 17.07 -4.66
N SER A 20 -6.78 18.01 -4.70
CA SER A 20 -5.98 18.26 -5.90
C SER A 20 -4.83 17.27 -6.07
N MET A 21 -4.40 16.59 -5.00
CA MET A 21 -3.33 15.59 -5.07
C MET A 21 -3.84 14.29 -5.70
N ARG A 22 -3.04 13.71 -6.59
CA ARG A 22 -3.35 12.49 -7.35
C ARG A 22 -2.12 11.58 -7.46
N SER A 23 -2.35 10.36 -7.88
CA SER A 23 -1.34 9.39 -8.31
C SER A 23 -0.22 9.16 -7.29
N LEU A 24 -0.54 9.30 -5.97
CA LEU A 24 0.43 9.07 -4.90
C LEU A 24 0.92 7.64 -4.94
N ARG A 25 2.24 7.48 -4.96
CA ARG A 25 2.92 6.21 -5.04
C ARG A 25 4.27 6.26 -4.35
N ALA A 26 4.74 5.12 -3.83
CA ALA A 26 6.09 4.94 -3.30
C ALA A 26 6.69 3.60 -3.74
N CYS A 27 7.92 3.62 -4.22
CA CYS A 27 8.66 2.43 -4.63
C CYS A 27 10.16 2.60 -4.36
N LEU A 28 10.98 1.60 -4.67
CA LEU A 28 12.43 1.80 -4.75
C LEU A 28 12.77 2.54 -6.06
N GLU A 29 13.79 3.42 -6.04
CA GLU A 29 14.29 4.04 -7.28
C GLU A 29 14.85 2.98 -8.25
N THR A 30 15.40 1.90 -7.72
CA THR A 30 16.00 0.81 -8.50
C THR A 30 15.00 -0.24 -8.98
N ASP A 31 13.82 -0.32 -8.34
CA ASP A 31 12.77 -1.29 -8.68
C ASP A 31 11.37 -0.70 -8.45
N TYR A 32 10.72 -0.37 -9.56
CA TYR A 32 9.39 0.23 -9.59
C TYR A 32 8.30 -0.62 -8.91
N TYR A 33 8.46 -1.94 -8.85
CA TYR A 33 7.49 -2.87 -8.26
C TYR A 33 7.86 -3.32 -6.85
N ALA A 34 9.02 -2.94 -6.34
CA ALA A 34 9.40 -3.28 -4.98
C ALA A 34 8.64 -2.43 -3.95
N PRO A 35 8.23 -3.01 -2.81
CA PRO A 35 7.72 -2.21 -1.69
C PRO A 35 8.74 -1.16 -1.24
N PRO A 36 8.28 -0.01 -0.68
CA PRO A 36 9.16 1.08 -0.25
C PRO A 36 9.90 0.70 1.06
N VAL A 37 10.85 -0.22 0.97
CA VAL A 37 11.68 -0.69 2.10
C VAL A 37 13.14 -0.61 1.69
N ILE A 38 13.91 0.26 2.34
CA ILE A 38 15.34 0.46 2.09
C ILE A 38 16.19 -0.05 3.25
N GLU A 39 17.47 -0.32 2.98
CA GLU A 39 18.44 -0.66 4.01
C GLU A 39 19.07 0.60 4.63
N LEU A 40 19.18 0.64 5.96
CA LEU A 40 19.84 1.73 6.68
C LEU A 40 21.31 1.84 6.27
N GLY A 41 21.69 3.00 5.74
CA GLY A 41 23.04 3.23 5.23
C GLY A 41 23.37 2.53 3.91
N GLY A 42 22.36 1.95 3.23
CA GLY A 42 22.48 1.42 1.88
C GLY A 42 22.41 2.50 0.80
N ASP A 43 22.59 2.09 -0.45
CA ASP A 43 22.58 2.99 -1.62
C ASP A 43 21.19 3.20 -2.20
N ASP A 44 20.22 2.32 -1.89
CA ASP A 44 18.85 2.42 -2.38
C ASP A 44 18.10 3.58 -1.74
N ARG A 45 17.15 4.13 -2.51
CA ARG A 45 16.24 5.20 -2.07
C ARG A 45 14.78 4.82 -2.30
N VAL A 46 13.93 5.31 -1.42
CA VAL A 46 12.48 5.34 -1.68
C VAL A 46 12.18 6.55 -2.53
N ARG A 47 11.52 6.34 -3.66
CA ARG A 47 10.96 7.38 -4.51
C ARG A 47 9.48 7.51 -4.19
N VAL A 48 9.04 8.68 -3.77
CA VAL A 48 7.62 9.05 -3.58
C VAL A 48 7.24 10.02 -4.68
N GLU A 49 6.22 9.67 -5.46
CA GLU A 49 5.73 10.45 -6.59
C GLU A 49 4.25 10.79 -6.39
N PHE A 50 3.87 11.98 -6.82
CA PHE A 50 2.48 12.44 -6.80
C PHE A 50 2.28 13.60 -7.77
N ASP A 51 1.03 13.82 -8.18
CA ASP A 51 0.65 14.94 -9.03
C ASP A 51 -0.24 15.92 -8.27
N ASP A 52 -0.12 17.19 -8.59
CA ASP A 52 -1.05 18.24 -8.21
C ASP A 52 -1.80 18.72 -9.46
N ILE A 53 -3.11 18.53 -9.50
CA ILE A 53 -3.96 18.95 -10.64
C ILE A 53 -4.20 20.45 -10.70
N ASN A 54 -3.50 21.27 -9.90
CA ASN A 54 -3.42 22.69 -10.10
C ASN A 54 -2.41 22.98 -11.22
N SER A 55 -2.75 23.93 -12.09
CA SER A 55 -1.90 24.31 -13.23
C SER A 55 -0.65 25.10 -12.83
N GLU A 56 -0.54 25.51 -11.57
CA GLU A 56 0.56 26.30 -11.02
C GLU A 56 1.34 25.51 -9.99
N ARG A 57 2.66 25.72 -9.95
CA ARG A 57 3.51 25.14 -8.90
C ARG A 57 3.08 25.64 -7.54
N ARG A 58 2.82 24.71 -6.59
CA ARG A 58 2.74 25.03 -5.18
C ARG A 58 4.08 24.80 -4.48
N TYR A 59 4.43 25.70 -3.57
CA TYR A 59 5.61 25.55 -2.71
C TYR A 59 5.25 24.63 -1.54
N MET A 60 5.91 23.48 -1.53
CA MET A 60 5.64 22.42 -0.55
C MET A 60 6.92 22.05 0.19
N ARG A 61 6.76 21.64 1.42
CA ARG A 61 7.81 21.04 2.26
C ARG A 61 7.42 19.65 2.70
N TYR A 62 8.42 18.89 3.08
CA TYR A 62 8.20 17.58 3.68
C TYR A 62 8.98 17.40 4.97
N SER A 63 8.47 16.52 5.82
CA SER A 63 9.11 16.07 7.06
C SER A 63 8.87 14.58 7.28
N LEU A 64 9.68 13.98 8.14
CA LEU A 64 9.57 12.57 8.51
C LEU A 64 9.05 12.43 9.93
N LEU A 65 8.22 11.44 10.17
CA LEU A 65 7.80 11.00 11.50
C LEU A 65 8.21 9.54 11.67
N HIS A 66 9.05 9.27 12.66
CA HIS A 66 9.40 7.90 13.02
C HIS A 66 8.28 7.24 13.81
N CYS A 67 7.92 6.00 13.43
CA CYS A 67 6.85 5.23 14.05
C CYS A 67 7.36 3.86 14.55
N ASP A 68 6.67 3.30 15.53
CA ASP A 68 6.89 1.95 16.04
C ASP A 68 6.31 0.87 15.09
N ALA A 69 6.42 -0.40 15.47
CA ALA A 69 5.90 -1.53 14.71
C ALA A 69 4.39 -1.47 14.42
N ALA A 70 3.62 -0.76 15.25
CA ALA A 70 2.18 -0.54 15.10
C ALA A 70 1.84 0.80 14.43
N TRP A 71 2.82 1.44 13.79
CA TRP A 71 2.69 2.76 13.16
C TRP A 71 2.29 3.89 14.13
N GLN A 72 2.49 3.71 15.45
CA GLN A 72 2.32 4.82 16.40
C GLN A 72 3.59 5.67 16.43
N PRO A 73 3.47 7.00 16.56
CA PRO A 73 4.64 7.87 16.67
C PRO A 73 5.58 7.40 17.79
N SER A 74 6.85 7.23 17.48
CA SER A 74 7.86 6.83 18.45
C SER A 74 8.15 7.96 19.45
N GLN A 75 8.48 7.60 20.69
CA GLN A 75 8.75 8.57 21.76
C GLN A 75 10.22 9.03 21.76
N ILE A 76 10.70 9.44 20.60
CA ILE A 76 12.05 9.96 20.36
C ILE A 76 11.97 11.35 19.73
N VAL A 77 13.03 12.13 19.84
CA VAL A 77 13.10 13.47 19.24
C VAL A 77 13.60 13.37 17.80
N GLU A 78 13.27 14.37 16.97
CA GLU A 78 13.58 14.36 15.54
C GLU A 78 15.09 14.19 15.24
N SER A 79 15.94 14.81 16.04
CA SER A 79 17.40 14.68 15.92
C SER A 79 17.95 13.27 16.22
N ASP A 80 17.14 12.37 16.78
CA ASP A 80 17.55 10.98 16.99
C ASP A 80 17.48 10.18 15.68
N TYR A 81 16.57 10.54 14.76
CA TYR A 81 16.31 9.76 13.55
C TYR A 81 16.58 10.48 12.21
N VAL A 82 16.76 11.81 12.23
CA VAL A 82 17.18 12.62 11.08
C VAL A 82 18.42 13.43 11.47
N ASP A 83 19.44 13.42 10.60
CA ASP A 83 20.60 14.30 10.76
C ASP A 83 20.28 15.69 10.20
N GLY A 84 20.33 16.72 11.04
CA GLY A 84 20.00 18.09 10.69
C GLY A 84 18.55 18.47 10.99
N PHE A 85 17.93 19.25 10.10
CA PHE A 85 16.54 19.70 10.25
C PHE A 85 15.58 18.70 9.63
N ASN A 86 14.55 18.31 10.36
CA ASN A 86 13.48 17.45 9.86
C ASN A 86 12.47 18.23 9.01
N GLN A 87 13.00 18.98 8.04
CA GLN A 87 12.20 19.76 7.08
C GLN A 87 13.04 20.05 5.84
N ALA A 88 12.49 19.76 4.67
CA ALA A 88 13.12 20.09 3.38
C ALA A 88 12.06 20.51 2.36
N ASP A 89 12.49 21.26 1.34
CA ASP A 89 11.62 21.73 0.27
C ASP A 89 11.42 20.64 -0.80
N VAL A 90 10.22 20.59 -1.42
CA VAL A 90 9.96 19.73 -2.58
C VAL A 90 10.46 20.45 -3.82
N GLU A 91 11.67 20.11 -4.25
CA GLU A 91 12.35 20.80 -5.37
C GLU A 91 12.21 20.08 -6.71
N ASP A 92 12.03 18.75 -6.69
CA ASP A 92 11.88 17.93 -7.89
C ASP A 92 10.43 18.00 -8.38
N TYR A 93 10.22 18.79 -9.45
CA TYR A 93 8.91 18.94 -10.07
C TYR A 93 9.01 19.20 -11.58
N GLU A 94 8.00 18.75 -12.30
CA GLU A 94 7.86 18.98 -13.74
C GLU A 94 6.41 19.29 -14.09
N PHE A 95 6.19 20.23 -15.04
CA PHE A 95 4.86 20.53 -15.54
C PHE A 95 4.43 19.50 -16.57
N SER A 96 3.14 19.14 -16.54
CA SER A 96 2.55 18.32 -17.59
C SER A 96 2.64 18.99 -18.96
N SER A 97 2.76 18.20 -20.00
CA SER A 97 2.86 18.68 -21.37
C SER A 97 2.03 17.84 -22.34
N GLY A 98 1.21 18.51 -23.15
CA GLY A 98 0.37 17.84 -24.15
C GLY A 98 -0.87 17.13 -23.57
N THR A 99 -1.20 17.40 -22.32
CA THR A 99 -2.34 16.82 -21.59
C THR A 99 -3.56 17.74 -21.63
N PHE A 100 -4.76 17.17 -21.55
CA PHE A 100 -6.00 17.94 -21.41
C PHE A 100 -6.14 18.50 -19.99
N GLU A 101 -5.89 17.67 -18.98
CA GLU A 101 -5.78 18.11 -17.60
C GLU A 101 -4.35 18.56 -17.32
N GLN A 102 -4.18 19.82 -16.91
CA GLN A 102 -2.87 20.35 -16.54
C GLN A 102 -2.57 19.97 -15.10
N TYR A 103 -1.36 19.47 -14.85
CA TYR A 103 -0.88 19.14 -13.52
C TYR A 103 0.61 19.41 -13.37
N VAL A 104 1.08 19.43 -12.16
CA VAL A 104 2.50 19.44 -11.82
C VAL A 104 2.85 18.10 -11.20
N HIS A 105 3.79 17.39 -11.77
CA HIS A 105 4.36 16.16 -11.24
C HIS A 105 5.45 16.48 -10.23
N TYR A 106 5.43 15.85 -9.07
CA TYR A 106 6.41 16.01 -7.99
C TYR A 106 7.05 14.69 -7.63
N GLY A 107 8.32 14.74 -7.21
CA GLY A 107 9.07 13.61 -6.72
C GLY A 107 9.90 13.92 -5.49
N ILE A 108 9.99 12.97 -4.57
CA ILE A 108 10.82 13.03 -3.37
C ILE A 108 11.59 11.72 -3.27
N SER A 109 12.93 11.79 -3.26
CA SER A 109 13.80 10.63 -3.04
C SER A 109 14.38 10.66 -1.63
N LEU A 110 14.26 9.57 -0.88
CA LEU A 110 14.71 9.45 0.50
C LEU A 110 15.54 8.17 0.74
N PRO A 111 16.62 8.23 1.54
CA PRO A 111 17.23 9.43 2.12
C PRO A 111 17.93 10.31 1.07
N ASN A 112 18.13 11.59 1.37
CA ASN A 112 18.89 12.51 0.55
C ASN A 112 19.84 13.36 1.41
N GLN A 113 20.50 14.37 0.82
CA GLN A 113 21.47 15.19 1.52
C GLN A 113 20.82 16.09 2.60
N ASP A 114 19.56 16.51 2.37
CA ASP A 114 18.81 17.38 3.29
C ASP A 114 18.11 16.58 4.39
N MET A 115 17.89 15.29 4.17
CA MET A 115 17.14 14.40 5.07
C MET A 115 17.85 13.04 5.22
N PRO A 116 19.07 12.99 5.79
CA PRO A 116 19.74 11.73 6.09
C PRO A 116 19.04 11.00 7.25
N ILE A 117 18.76 9.70 7.06
CA ILE A 117 18.08 8.87 8.04
C ILE A 117 19.09 8.13 8.90
N LEU A 118 18.95 8.23 10.25
CA LEU A 118 19.89 7.69 11.24
C LEU A 118 19.43 6.37 11.87
N LEU A 119 18.13 6.10 11.92
CA LEU A 119 17.57 4.94 12.60
C LEU A 119 16.76 4.06 11.63
N SER A 120 16.71 2.77 11.94
CA SER A 120 15.76 1.85 11.30
C SER A 120 14.38 1.94 11.95
N GLY A 121 13.36 1.54 11.22
CA GLY A 121 11.97 1.52 11.70
C GLY A 121 10.98 1.88 10.61
N ASN A 122 9.78 2.25 11.02
CA ASN A 122 8.74 2.76 10.15
C ASN A 122 8.82 4.28 10.07
N TYR A 123 8.62 4.81 8.87
CA TYR A 123 8.63 6.24 8.61
C TYR A 123 7.36 6.68 7.89
N LEU A 124 6.82 7.80 8.32
CA LEU A 124 5.75 8.52 7.66
C LEU A 124 6.30 9.82 7.08
N LEU A 125 6.39 9.88 5.75
CA LEU A 125 6.63 11.14 5.04
C LEU A 125 5.35 11.96 5.07
N LYS A 126 5.44 13.24 5.46
CA LYS A 126 4.34 14.22 5.40
C LYS A 126 4.73 15.33 4.45
N VAL A 127 3.86 15.64 3.51
CA VAL A 127 4.01 16.78 2.59
C VAL A 127 2.94 17.83 2.95
N TYR A 128 3.35 19.07 3.09
CA TYR A 128 2.51 20.18 3.52
C TYR A 128 2.88 21.49 2.79
N LEU A 129 2.01 22.49 2.87
CA LEU A 129 2.30 23.79 2.27
C LEU A 129 3.42 24.51 3.04
N GLU A 130 4.33 25.19 2.31
CA GLU A 130 5.47 25.90 2.90
C GLU A 130 5.03 26.98 3.90
N ASP A 131 3.97 27.70 3.60
CA ASP A 131 3.42 28.81 4.40
C ASP A 131 2.42 28.36 5.47
N ASP A 132 1.97 27.10 5.45
CA ASP A 132 1.03 26.53 6.43
C ASP A 132 1.39 25.06 6.76
N PRO A 133 2.29 24.83 7.73
CA PRO A 133 2.71 23.47 8.12
C PRO A 133 1.58 22.57 8.68
N ASP A 134 0.47 23.15 9.10
CA ASP A 134 -0.71 22.41 9.57
C ASP A 134 -1.56 21.91 8.41
N CYS A 135 -1.40 22.50 7.21
CA CYS A 135 -2.06 22.06 5.98
C CYS A 135 -1.30 20.89 5.34
N VAL A 136 -1.48 19.69 5.89
CA VAL A 136 -0.92 18.46 5.32
C VAL A 136 -1.69 18.09 4.07
N LEU A 137 -1.00 17.96 2.94
CA LEU A 137 -1.57 17.63 1.63
C LEU A 137 -1.68 16.12 1.42
N LEU A 138 -0.63 15.39 1.79
CA LEU A 138 -0.55 13.94 1.73
C LEU A 138 0.45 13.38 2.74
N GLN A 139 0.35 12.09 3.00
CA GLN A 139 1.35 11.35 3.77
C GLN A 139 1.56 9.96 3.17
N GLN A 140 2.80 9.46 3.27
CA GLN A 140 3.23 8.19 2.70
C GLN A 140 4.07 7.39 3.68
N ARG A 141 3.73 6.11 3.87
CA ARG A 141 4.49 5.15 4.67
C ARG A 141 5.66 4.57 3.86
N PHE A 142 6.80 4.39 4.53
CA PHE A 142 7.92 3.57 4.05
C PHE A 142 8.69 2.98 5.24
N CYS A 143 9.62 2.07 4.97
CA CYS A 143 10.38 1.39 6.03
C CYS A 143 11.88 1.47 5.77
N VAL A 144 12.66 1.49 6.86
CA VAL A 144 14.12 1.45 6.86
C VAL A 144 14.58 0.25 7.70
N VAL A 145 15.27 -0.72 7.10
CA VAL A 145 15.69 -1.97 7.74
C VAL A 145 17.18 -2.03 8.02
N GLU A 146 17.58 -2.57 9.18
CA GLU A 146 19.00 -2.79 9.54
C GLU A 146 19.58 -4.14 9.07
N LYS A 147 18.78 -5.08 8.60
CA LYS A 147 19.18 -6.45 8.21
C LYS A 147 20.09 -7.18 9.23
N ARG A 148 19.74 -7.12 10.52
CA ARG A 148 20.49 -7.79 11.60
C ARG A 148 20.21 -9.28 11.68
N VAL A 149 19.02 -9.71 11.25
CA VAL A 149 18.55 -11.09 11.29
C VAL A 149 18.14 -11.55 9.89
N GLY A 150 18.29 -12.86 9.65
CA GLY A 150 17.77 -13.48 8.43
C GLY A 150 16.31 -13.91 8.63
N ILE A 151 15.46 -13.67 7.65
CA ILE A 151 14.07 -14.13 7.63
C ILE A 151 13.94 -15.23 6.57
N GLY A 152 13.55 -16.43 7.01
CA GLY A 152 13.05 -17.48 6.16
C GLY A 152 11.56 -17.64 6.38
N ALA A 153 10.78 -17.83 5.32
CA ALA A 153 9.35 -18.06 5.45
C ALA A 153 8.83 -18.98 4.34
N ALA A 154 7.72 -19.63 4.61
CA ALA A 154 7.02 -20.47 3.65
C ALA A 154 5.52 -20.27 3.75
N VAL A 155 4.84 -20.37 2.60
CA VAL A 155 3.37 -20.35 2.50
C VAL A 155 2.88 -21.75 2.28
N SER A 156 1.87 -22.17 3.04
CA SER A 156 1.23 -23.47 2.94
C SER A 156 -0.27 -23.34 2.70
N SER A 157 -0.79 -24.12 1.76
CA SER A 157 -2.23 -24.31 1.55
C SER A 157 -2.85 -25.37 2.50
N ARG A 158 -2.01 -26.07 3.26
CA ARG A 158 -2.42 -26.96 4.36
C ARG A 158 -2.40 -26.16 5.63
N THR A 159 -3.52 -25.55 5.93
CA THR A 159 -3.65 -24.63 7.06
C THR A 159 -4.21 -25.36 8.30
N ASP A 160 -4.15 -24.70 9.46
CA ASP A 160 -4.75 -25.22 10.69
C ASP A 160 -6.30 -25.10 10.70
N VAL A 161 -6.91 -24.56 9.64
CA VAL A 161 -8.37 -24.38 9.51
C VAL A 161 -8.97 -25.13 8.34
N ASP A 162 -8.23 -25.28 7.22
CA ASP A 162 -8.65 -26.01 6.03
C ASP A 162 -7.47 -26.68 5.31
N TYR A 163 -7.74 -27.44 4.27
CA TYR A 163 -6.76 -28.19 3.51
C TYR A 163 -6.96 -27.99 2.01
N ASN A 164 -6.07 -27.22 1.39
CA ASN A 164 -6.13 -26.87 -0.04
C ASN A 164 -7.52 -26.34 -0.45
N ASP A 165 -8.02 -25.37 0.30
CA ASP A 165 -9.34 -24.80 0.06
C ASP A 165 -9.24 -23.28 -0.13
N SER A 166 -9.48 -22.49 0.88
CA SER A 166 -9.67 -21.04 0.78
C SER A 166 -8.61 -20.20 1.47
N HIS A 167 -7.68 -20.83 2.23
CA HIS A 167 -6.70 -20.08 3.00
C HIS A 167 -5.25 -20.46 2.68
N GLN A 168 -4.36 -19.56 3.08
CA GLN A 168 -2.91 -19.73 3.06
C GLN A 168 -2.35 -19.42 4.44
N GLN A 169 -1.47 -20.27 4.95
CA GLN A 169 -0.82 -20.11 6.26
C GLN A 169 0.67 -19.86 6.10
N ILE A 170 1.16 -18.87 6.84
CA ILE A 170 2.57 -18.48 6.82
C ILE A 170 3.29 -19.10 8.00
N SER A 171 4.42 -19.77 7.74
CA SER A 171 5.41 -20.14 8.74
C SER A 171 6.65 -19.26 8.58
N ILE A 172 7.21 -18.78 9.71
CA ILE A 172 8.33 -17.84 9.72
C ILE A 172 9.45 -18.38 10.61
N THR A 173 10.66 -18.32 10.11
CA THR A 173 11.88 -18.65 10.85
C THR A 173 12.82 -17.45 10.83
N ILE A 174 13.16 -16.94 12.01
CA ILE A 174 14.11 -15.85 12.18
C ILE A 174 15.44 -16.44 12.63
N ASN A 175 16.50 -16.17 11.85
CA ASN A 175 17.86 -16.55 12.18
C ASN A 175 18.61 -15.40 12.84
N THR A 176 19.00 -15.57 14.10
CA THR A 176 19.65 -14.57 14.94
C THR A 176 21.14 -14.84 15.14
N ALA A 177 21.79 -15.60 14.25
CA ALA A 177 23.21 -15.97 14.38
C ALA A 177 24.14 -14.76 14.51
N ASN A 178 23.79 -13.64 13.88
CA ASN A 178 24.58 -12.39 13.88
C ASN A 178 24.09 -11.34 14.87
N TRP A 179 22.98 -11.58 15.55
CA TRP A 179 22.38 -10.62 16.48
C TRP A 179 21.61 -11.31 17.60
N SER A 180 22.03 -11.07 18.84
CA SER A 180 21.36 -11.67 20.01
C SER A 180 20.09 -10.91 20.38
N ILE A 181 18.97 -11.63 20.46
CA ILE A 181 17.69 -11.13 20.98
C ILE A 181 17.54 -11.66 22.41
N ASN A 182 17.48 -10.76 23.40
CA ASN A 182 17.49 -11.16 24.81
C ASN A 182 16.25 -11.93 25.20
N ASN A 183 15.08 -11.40 24.91
CA ASN A 183 13.81 -12.07 25.18
C ASN A 183 12.88 -12.00 23.95
N PRO A 184 12.90 -13.01 23.07
CA PRO A 184 12.05 -13.04 21.89
C PRO A 184 10.55 -12.93 22.19
N TYR A 185 10.10 -13.37 23.37
CA TYR A 185 8.69 -13.36 23.74
C TYR A 185 8.13 -11.99 24.16
N SER A 186 8.99 -11.04 24.55
CA SER A 186 8.58 -9.69 24.95
C SER A 186 9.05 -8.60 24.00
N ASP A 187 10.22 -8.78 23.39
CA ASP A 187 10.96 -7.70 22.74
C ASP A 187 10.89 -7.78 21.21
N LEU A 188 10.47 -8.97 20.67
CA LEU A 188 10.34 -9.21 19.24
C LEU A 188 8.87 -9.11 18.80
N ARG A 189 8.63 -8.41 17.70
CA ARG A 189 7.33 -8.35 17.00
C ARG A 189 7.55 -8.69 15.55
N VAL A 190 6.69 -9.53 15.00
CA VAL A 190 6.73 -9.87 13.58
C VAL A 190 5.42 -9.44 12.96
N VAL A 191 5.51 -8.60 11.95
CA VAL A 191 4.37 -8.07 11.22
C VAL A 191 4.34 -8.68 9.83
N VAL A 192 3.19 -9.18 9.43
CA VAL A 192 2.94 -9.79 8.11
C VAL A 192 1.80 -9.06 7.43
N SER A 193 2.00 -8.62 6.20
CA SER A 193 0.96 -8.06 5.34
C SER A 193 0.85 -8.86 4.03
N GLN A 194 -0.37 -9.00 3.52
CA GLN A 194 -0.68 -9.64 2.25
C GLN A 194 -1.00 -8.57 1.20
N ASN A 195 -0.30 -8.59 0.05
CA ASN A 195 -0.53 -7.69 -1.09
C ASN A 195 -0.53 -6.20 -0.68
N GLN A 196 0.31 -5.82 0.28
CA GLN A 196 0.43 -4.46 0.84
C GLN A 196 -0.85 -3.90 1.51
N ARG A 197 -1.88 -4.71 1.67
CA ARG A 197 -3.07 -4.31 2.41
C ARG A 197 -2.73 -4.05 3.88
N THR A 198 -3.31 -2.98 4.42
CA THR A 198 -3.08 -2.56 5.81
C THR A 198 -4.21 -3.00 6.75
N ASP A 199 -5.39 -3.28 6.21
CA ASP A 199 -6.55 -3.71 6.99
C ASP A 199 -6.45 -5.14 7.49
N ASN A 200 -5.75 -6.03 6.75
CA ASN A 200 -5.51 -7.42 7.12
C ASN A 200 -4.09 -7.69 7.64
N GLU A 201 -3.32 -6.63 7.92
CA GLU A 201 -1.98 -6.74 8.50
C GLU A 201 -2.05 -7.36 9.90
N VAL A 202 -1.16 -8.31 10.17
CA VAL A 202 -1.14 -9.09 11.41
C VAL A 202 0.20 -8.89 12.12
N MET A 203 0.15 -8.67 13.43
CA MET A 203 1.32 -8.61 14.30
C MET A 203 1.33 -9.79 15.27
N VAL A 204 2.34 -10.64 15.19
CA VAL A 204 2.56 -11.77 16.12
C VAL A 204 3.75 -11.52 17.02
N THR A 205 3.63 -11.90 18.29
CA THR A 205 4.64 -11.65 19.34
C THR A 205 5.06 -12.92 20.09
N GLN A 206 4.37 -14.04 19.86
CA GLN A 206 4.62 -15.28 20.60
C GLN A 206 5.18 -16.35 19.65
N PRO A 207 6.51 -16.53 19.63
CA PRO A 207 7.08 -17.62 18.84
C PRO A 207 6.64 -18.98 19.39
N LEU A 208 6.40 -19.93 18.48
CA LEU A 208 6.12 -21.32 18.85
C LEU A 208 7.31 -21.93 19.59
N ARG A 209 8.51 -21.61 19.15
CA ARG A 209 9.73 -22.15 19.77
C ARG A 209 10.94 -21.24 19.52
N VAL A 210 11.84 -21.23 20.48
CA VAL A 210 13.18 -20.62 20.40
C VAL A 210 14.22 -21.72 20.65
N SER A 211 15.14 -21.92 19.72
CA SER A 211 16.17 -22.95 19.81
C SER A 211 17.50 -22.45 19.24
N GLY A 212 18.48 -22.23 20.12
CA GLY A 212 19.75 -21.62 19.72
C GLY A 212 19.55 -20.26 19.04
N ASN A 213 20.02 -20.14 17.82
CA ASN A 213 19.90 -18.92 17.01
C ASN A 213 18.64 -18.89 16.11
N THR A 214 17.66 -19.74 16.39
CA THR A 214 16.46 -19.87 15.57
C THR A 214 15.21 -19.58 16.38
N ILE A 215 14.38 -18.66 15.90
CA ILE A 215 13.07 -18.31 16.44
C ILE A 215 12.04 -18.68 15.39
N VAL A 216 11.03 -19.47 15.77
CA VAL A 216 10.02 -20.01 14.84
C VAL A 216 8.63 -19.54 15.24
N PHE A 217 7.91 -18.95 14.28
CA PHE A 217 6.48 -18.69 14.32
C PHE A 217 5.82 -19.64 13.32
N ASP A 218 5.02 -20.55 13.82
CA ASP A 218 4.34 -21.59 13.05
C ASP A 218 3.08 -22.01 13.80
N HIS A 219 2.11 -22.58 13.09
CA HIS A 219 0.83 -22.98 13.69
C HIS A 219 0.13 -21.85 14.48
N ASP A 220 0.34 -20.60 14.06
CA ASP A 220 -0.38 -19.45 14.59
C ASP A 220 -1.57 -19.12 13.70
N ARG A 221 -2.77 -19.15 14.26
CA ARG A 221 -4.01 -18.85 13.51
C ARG A 221 -4.08 -17.42 13.01
N GLN A 222 -3.33 -16.50 13.60
CA GLN A 222 -3.23 -15.13 13.10
C GLN A 222 -2.46 -15.05 11.78
N LEU A 223 -1.58 -16.03 11.50
CA LEU A 223 -0.82 -16.12 10.25
C LEU A 223 -1.57 -16.90 9.14
N ILE A 224 -2.89 -17.05 9.28
CA ILE A 224 -3.76 -17.63 8.25
C ILE A 224 -4.50 -16.48 7.56
N PHE A 225 -4.29 -16.38 6.25
CA PHE A 225 -4.89 -15.35 5.40
C PHE A 225 -5.88 -15.97 4.42
N PRO A 226 -6.99 -15.29 4.08
CA PRO A 226 -7.79 -15.67 2.93
C PRO A 226 -6.93 -15.72 1.67
N GLY A 227 -7.13 -16.73 0.83
CA GLY A 227 -6.38 -16.84 -0.42
C GLY A 227 -6.67 -15.72 -1.40
N GLY A 228 -7.88 -15.17 -1.38
CA GLY A 228 -8.33 -14.20 -2.36
C GLY A 228 -8.34 -14.78 -3.77
N ASN A 229 -8.23 -13.91 -4.76
CA ASN A 229 -8.11 -14.27 -6.17
C ASN A 229 -7.04 -13.40 -6.83
N GLU A 230 -6.62 -13.76 -8.05
CA GLU A 230 -5.74 -12.91 -8.85
C GLU A 230 -6.39 -11.54 -9.06
N PHE A 231 -5.60 -10.46 -8.96
CA PHE A 231 -6.11 -9.12 -9.19
C PHE A 231 -6.69 -8.99 -10.60
N ARG A 232 -7.78 -8.25 -10.74
CA ARG A 232 -8.29 -7.82 -12.03
C ARG A 232 -7.35 -6.78 -12.62
N ARG A 233 -7.37 -6.62 -13.95
CA ARG A 233 -6.47 -5.69 -14.64
C ARG A 233 -7.20 -4.92 -15.72
N PHE A 234 -6.82 -3.66 -15.89
CA PHE A 234 -7.15 -2.89 -17.08
C PHE A 234 -5.96 -2.03 -17.51
N GLU A 235 -5.93 -1.68 -18.79
CA GLU A 235 -4.90 -0.81 -19.37
C GLU A 235 -5.55 0.30 -20.18
N MET A 236 -5.22 1.55 -19.84
CA MET A 236 -5.67 2.75 -20.56
C MET A 236 -4.45 3.60 -20.99
N VAL A 237 -3.55 3.01 -21.78
CA VAL A 237 -2.28 3.61 -22.20
C VAL A 237 -2.38 4.49 -23.46
N THR A 238 -3.53 4.51 -24.11
CA THR A 238 -3.85 5.36 -25.26
C THR A 238 -5.36 5.48 -25.44
N THR A 239 -5.81 6.57 -26.05
CA THR A 239 -7.24 6.76 -26.41
C THR A 239 -7.55 6.30 -27.83
N ASN A 240 -6.54 5.85 -28.62
CA ASN A 240 -6.70 5.48 -30.02
C ASN A 240 -7.40 4.10 -30.19
N TYR A 241 -7.30 3.23 -29.21
CA TYR A 241 -7.94 1.92 -29.16
C TYR A 241 -8.19 1.48 -27.71
N ALA A 242 -9.20 0.65 -27.52
CA ALA A 242 -9.49 0.08 -26.21
C ALA A 242 -8.36 -0.87 -25.78
N GLY A 243 -7.79 -0.63 -24.62
CA GLY A 243 -6.82 -1.52 -23.99
C GLY A 243 -7.48 -2.70 -23.29
N MET A 244 -6.68 -3.54 -22.62
CA MET A 244 -7.19 -4.66 -21.83
C MET A 244 -8.21 -4.16 -20.79
N GLY A 245 -9.36 -4.83 -20.69
CA GLY A 245 -10.40 -4.52 -19.69
C GLY A 245 -11.14 -3.20 -19.93
N VAL A 246 -10.86 -2.49 -21.04
CA VAL A 246 -11.55 -1.27 -21.45
C VAL A 246 -12.52 -1.57 -22.57
N GLU A 247 -13.82 -1.31 -22.36
CA GLU A 247 -14.85 -1.49 -23.37
C GLU A 247 -14.76 -0.40 -24.44
N ARG A 248 -14.65 0.88 -24.02
CA ARG A 248 -14.60 2.03 -24.94
C ARG A 248 -14.08 3.29 -24.25
N TYR A 249 -13.60 4.21 -25.08
CA TYR A 249 -13.36 5.60 -24.69
C TYR A 249 -14.46 6.51 -25.23
N THR A 250 -14.80 7.52 -24.43
CA THR A 250 -15.70 8.62 -24.84
C THR A 250 -15.10 9.95 -24.42
N TYR A 251 -15.57 11.04 -25.00
CA TYR A 251 -15.17 12.39 -24.61
C TYR A 251 -16.38 13.19 -24.21
N SER A 252 -16.35 13.75 -23.01
CA SER A 252 -17.32 14.72 -22.51
C SER A 252 -16.54 15.84 -21.85
N HIS A 253 -16.55 17.03 -22.49
CA HIS A 253 -15.75 18.16 -22.03
C HIS A 253 -15.84 18.36 -20.50
N PRO A 254 -14.71 18.51 -19.76
CA PRO A 254 -13.34 18.61 -20.28
C PRO A 254 -12.58 17.28 -20.33
N TYR A 255 -13.18 16.14 -19.95
CA TYR A 255 -12.45 14.89 -19.73
C TYR A 255 -12.70 13.85 -20.81
N HIS A 256 -11.68 13.04 -21.06
CA HIS A 256 -11.83 11.70 -21.61
C HIS A 256 -12.38 10.76 -20.54
N HIS A 257 -13.21 9.82 -20.98
CA HIS A 257 -13.80 8.79 -20.13
C HIS A 257 -13.36 7.43 -20.63
N ALA A 258 -12.84 6.60 -19.72
CA ALA A 258 -12.54 5.18 -19.96
C ALA A 258 -13.66 4.36 -19.30
N VAL A 259 -14.49 3.73 -20.12
CA VAL A 259 -15.52 2.82 -19.64
C VAL A 259 -14.92 1.43 -19.62
N LEU A 260 -14.76 0.85 -18.43
CA LEU A 260 -14.26 -0.50 -18.28
C LEU A 260 -15.33 -1.53 -18.68
N GLU A 261 -14.88 -2.72 -19.06
CA GLU A 261 -15.78 -3.86 -19.20
C GLU A 261 -16.52 -4.09 -17.89
N THR A 262 -17.81 -4.45 -17.97
CA THR A 262 -18.59 -4.72 -16.75
C THR A 262 -18.12 -6.03 -16.14
N ASP A 263 -17.66 -5.96 -14.90
CA ASP A 263 -17.22 -7.10 -14.11
C ASP A 263 -18.40 -7.91 -13.56
N GLU A 264 -18.16 -9.18 -13.33
CA GLU A 264 -19.04 -10.10 -12.60
C GLU A 264 -18.31 -10.67 -11.37
N PRO A 265 -19.03 -11.11 -10.31
CA PRO A 265 -18.43 -11.82 -9.19
C PRO A 265 -17.78 -13.13 -9.66
N ARG A 266 -16.57 -13.40 -9.16
CA ARG A 266 -15.82 -14.63 -9.45
C ARG A 266 -15.82 -15.64 -8.30
N ALA A 267 -16.56 -15.34 -7.22
CA ALA A 267 -16.54 -16.13 -5.97
C ALA A 267 -16.93 -17.60 -6.13
N PHE A 268 -17.68 -17.91 -7.19
CA PHE A 268 -18.14 -19.28 -7.49
C PHE A 268 -17.49 -19.86 -8.75
N GLU A 269 -16.53 -19.17 -9.33
CA GLU A 269 -15.79 -19.65 -10.48
C GLU A 269 -14.63 -20.53 -10.05
N SER A 270 -14.21 -21.41 -10.97
CA SER A 270 -12.97 -22.16 -10.77
C SER A 270 -11.78 -21.20 -10.85
N TYR A 271 -10.78 -21.42 -10.00
CA TYR A 271 -9.55 -20.64 -10.04
C TYR A 271 -8.92 -20.66 -11.45
N SER A 272 -8.51 -19.50 -11.89
CA SER A 272 -7.73 -19.29 -13.10
C SER A 272 -6.53 -18.40 -12.78
N PHE A 273 -5.34 -18.89 -13.07
CA PHE A 273 -4.11 -18.13 -12.88
C PHE A 273 -4.03 -16.96 -13.86
N ASP A 274 -3.66 -15.80 -13.35
CA ASP A 274 -3.23 -14.65 -14.14
C ASP A 274 -1.97 -14.03 -13.53
N ARG A 275 -1.10 -13.46 -14.35
CA ARG A 275 0.09 -12.77 -13.87
C ARG A 275 -0.24 -11.33 -13.54
N THR A 276 -0.22 -11.00 -12.26
CA THR A 276 -0.58 -9.68 -11.73
C THR A 276 0.61 -8.98 -11.07
N GLN A 277 0.43 -7.72 -10.66
CA GLN A 277 1.39 -6.96 -9.85
C GLN A 277 0.87 -6.73 -8.42
N TYR A 278 0.04 -7.60 -7.89
CA TYR A 278 -0.43 -7.61 -6.50
C TYR A 278 -1.08 -6.28 -6.07
N GLY A 279 -1.93 -5.71 -6.94
CA GLY A 279 -2.66 -4.47 -6.67
C GLY A 279 -1.94 -3.18 -7.08
N ARG A 280 -0.71 -3.27 -7.61
CA ARG A 280 0.07 -2.09 -8.06
C ARG A 280 -0.46 -1.50 -9.35
N PHE A 281 -0.07 -0.27 -9.64
CA PHE A 281 -0.34 0.40 -10.90
C PHE A 281 0.93 0.98 -11.52
N THR A 282 0.89 1.25 -12.80
CA THR A 282 2.00 1.84 -13.55
C THR A 282 1.47 2.94 -14.43
N ILE A 283 2.02 4.14 -14.32
CA ILE A 283 1.69 5.26 -15.21
C ILE A 283 2.39 5.02 -16.55
N ARG A 284 1.62 5.04 -17.62
CA ARG A 284 2.12 4.84 -18.98
C ARG A 284 1.21 5.47 -20.02
N GLU A 285 1.80 6.23 -20.92
CA GLU A 285 1.22 6.68 -22.19
C GLU A 285 2.06 6.10 -23.33
N SER A 286 1.41 5.48 -24.31
CA SER A 286 2.08 4.64 -25.32
C SER A 286 2.99 5.41 -26.29
N ASN A 287 2.75 6.69 -26.48
CA ASN A 287 3.50 7.56 -27.41
C ASN A 287 4.34 8.63 -26.68
N SER A 288 4.38 8.61 -25.34
CA SER A 288 5.12 9.58 -24.55
C SER A 288 6.62 9.27 -24.51
N TYR A 289 7.43 10.30 -24.37
CA TYR A 289 8.84 10.19 -23.98
C TYR A 289 8.98 10.07 -22.47
N ASP A 290 8.08 10.72 -21.75
CA ASP A 290 7.97 10.67 -20.30
C ASP A 290 6.50 10.57 -19.90
N SER A 291 6.10 9.40 -19.39
CA SER A 291 4.74 9.15 -19.00
C SER A 291 4.35 9.90 -17.71
N ASN A 292 5.31 10.28 -16.87
CA ASN A 292 5.01 11.02 -15.64
C ASN A 292 4.43 12.41 -15.92
N THR A 293 4.82 13.02 -17.04
CA THR A 293 4.38 14.37 -17.41
C THR A 293 3.48 14.42 -18.65
N GLN A 294 3.38 13.32 -19.42
CA GLN A 294 2.62 13.29 -20.67
C GLN A 294 1.38 12.38 -20.65
N ALA A 295 1.22 11.57 -19.62
CA ALA A 295 0.00 10.78 -19.41
C ALA A 295 -1.14 11.68 -18.93
N ASP A 296 -2.32 11.55 -19.52
CA ASP A 296 -3.48 12.37 -19.20
C ASP A 296 -4.36 11.72 -18.12
N TYR A 297 -5.15 12.53 -17.43
CA TYR A 297 -6.18 12.06 -16.51
C TYR A 297 -7.48 11.78 -17.24
N MET A 298 -8.11 10.65 -16.94
CA MET A 298 -9.39 10.23 -17.47
C MET A 298 -10.36 9.86 -16.35
N ILE A 299 -11.65 10.08 -16.56
CA ILE A 299 -12.66 9.53 -15.66
C ILE A 299 -12.84 8.06 -16.01
N THR A 300 -12.43 7.18 -15.10
CA THR A 300 -12.51 5.72 -15.27
C THR A 300 -13.77 5.20 -14.59
N HIS A 301 -14.63 4.55 -15.36
CA HIS A 301 -15.93 4.02 -14.92
C HIS A 301 -15.81 2.54 -14.62
N PHE A 302 -15.95 2.19 -13.34
CA PHE A 302 -16.02 0.81 -12.85
C PHE A 302 -17.47 0.37 -12.73
N SER A 303 -17.78 -0.85 -13.18
CA SER A 303 -19.10 -1.45 -13.05
C SER A 303 -18.98 -2.92 -12.65
N LEU A 304 -19.71 -3.31 -11.59
CA LEU A 304 -19.76 -4.70 -11.08
C LEU A 304 -21.23 -5.16 -11.04
N ALA A 305 -21.56 -6.08 -11.94
CA ALA A 305 -22.92 -6.62 -12.10
C ALA A 305 -23.19 -7.72 -11.06
N MET A 306 -23.87 -7.37 -9.97
CA MET A 306 -24.28 -8.32 -8.94
C MET A 306 -25.44 -7.78 -8.10
N PRO A 307 -26.17 -8.66 -7.41
CA PRO A 307 -27.17 -8.23 -6.43
C PRO A 307 -26.56 -7.41 -5.31
N ARG A 308 -27.31 -6.43 -4.80
CA ARG A 308 -26.86 -5.61 -3.67
C ARG A 308 -26.56 -6.46 -2.45
N LEU A 309 -25.34 -6.30 -1.91
CA LEU A 309 -24.95 -6.91 -0.64
C LEU A 309 -25.53 -6.10 0.53
N ALA A 310 -26.12 -6.81 1.47
CA ALA A 310 -26.60 -6.22 2.72
C ALA A 310 -25.45 -6.09 3.74
N ASP A 311 -25.63 -5.20 4.69
CA ASP A 311 -24.79 -5.09 5.89
C ASP A 311 -23.31 -4.78 5.64
N GLY A 312 -23.03 -3.97 4.62
CA GLY A 312 -21.69 -3.51 4.31
C GLY A 312 -21.62 -2.74 3.00
N ASP A 313 -20.42 -2.23 2.72
CA ASP A 313 -20.12 -1.46 1.52
C ASP A 313 -19.11 -2.21 0.64
N VAL A 314 -19.16 -1.95 -0.67
CA VAL A 314 -18.23 -2.49 -1.67
C VAL A 314 -17.25 -1.39 -2.07
N TYR A 315 -15.97 -1.75 -2.16
CA TYR A 315 -14.89 -0.83 -2.50
C TYR A 315 -14.06 -1.38 -3.67
N VAL A 316 -13.58 -0.48 -4.52
CA VAL A 316 -12.48 -0.78 -5.45
C VAL A 316 -11.17 -0.61 -4.67
N ASP A 317 -10.34 -1.65 -4.65
CA ASP A 317 -9.08 -1.68 -3.90
C ASP A 317 -7.88 -1.91 -4.83
N GLY A 318 -6.80 -1.21 -4.54
CA GLY A 318 -5.50 -1.29 -5.18
C GLY A 318 -4.58 -0.20 -4.64
N GLU A 319 -3.31 -0.20 -5.04
CA GLU A 319 -2.34 0.82 -4.62
C GLU A 319 -2.82 2.25 -4.96
N PHE A 320 -3.49 2.44 -6.09
CA PHE A 320 -4.03 3.75 -6.52
C PHE A 320 -5.15 4.30 -5.61
N THR A 321 -5.73 3.46 -4.75
CA THR A 321 -6.67 3.85 -3.68
C THR A 321 -6.00 3.82 -2.29
N GLN A 322 -4.69 3.65 -2.23
CA GLN A 322 -3.85 3.51 -1.03
C GLN A 322 -4.32 2.37 -0.09
N HIS A 323 -5.00 1.34 -0.62
CA HIS A 323 -5.61 0.23 0.13
C HIS A 323 -6.48 0.73 1.31
N ARG A 324 -7.27 1.79 1.07
CA ARG A 324 -8.13 2.42 2.07
C ARG A 324 -9.60 2.24 1.74
N PHE A 325 -10.43 2.26 2.76
CA PHE A 325 -11.88 2.28 2.64
C PHE A 325 -12.39 3.70 2.87
N ALA A 326 -12.52 4.47 1.81
CA ALA A 326 -12.94 5.88 1.83
C ALA A 326 -14.12 6.12 0.90
N ASN A 327 -14.80 7.25 1.07
CA ASN A 327 -15.90 7.61 0.16
C ASN A 327 -15.47 7.70 -1.31
N LEU A 328 -14.18 8.00 -1.55
CA LEU A 328 -13.63 8.14 -2.90
C LEU A 328 -13.70 6.82 -3.70
N ASN A 329 -13.41 5.69 -3.07
CA ASN A 329 -13.36 4.38 -3.73
C ASN A 329 -14.50 3.45 -3.32
N ARG A 330 -15.52 3.98 -2.60
CA ARG A 330 -16.74 3.25 -2.27
C ARG A 330 -17.68 3.25 -3.47
N MET A 331 -18.12 2.07 -3.89
CA MET A 331 -19.06 1.91 -4.98
C MET A 331 -20.50 2.23 -4.56
N HIS A 332 -21.27 2.77 -5.47
CA HIS A 332 -22.70 3.01 -5.30
C HIS A 332 -23.51 1.96 -6.04
N TYR A 333 -24.54 1.41 -5.38
CA TYR A 333 -25.43 0.48 -6.04
C TYR A 333 -26.49 1.21 -6.85
N ASN A 334 -26.49 1.02 -8.16
CA ASN A 334 -27.48 1.54 -9.08
C ASN A 334 -28.59 0.49 -9.27
N VAL A 335 -29.84 0.85 -8.88
CA VAL A 335 -30.98 -0.08 -8.90
C VAL A 335 -31.47 -0.34 -10.33
N ASP A 336 -31.27 0.62 -11.23
CA ASP A 336 -31.73 0.52 -12.61
C ASP A 336 -30.86 -0.40 -13.44
N THR A 337 -29.53 -0.33 -13.26
CA THR A 337 -28.55 -1.20 -13.93
C THR A 337 -28.31 -2.50 -13.18
N GLN A 338 -28.71 -2.59 -11.91
CA GLN A 338 -28.38 -3.68 -10.97
C GLN A 338 -26.88 -3.89 -10.79
N CYS A 339 -26.09 -2.83 -10.91
CA CYS A 339 -24.64 -2.83 -10.75
C CYS A 339 -24.21 -1.97 -9.58
N TYR A 340 -23.05 -2.31 -9.02
CA TYR A 340 -22.24 -1.36 -8.26
C TYR A 340 -21.42 -0.55 -9.25
N GLU A 341 -21.41 0.77 -9.10
CA GLU A 341 -20.79 1.72 -10.02
C GLU A 341 -19.87 2.67 -9.24
N LEU A 342 -18.76 3.07 -9.88
CA LEU A 342 -17.81 4.03 -9.33
C LEU A 342 -17.07 4.74 -10.46
N ASP A 343 -16.94 6.06 -10.33
CA ASP A 343 -16.15 6.90 -11.23
C ASP A 343 -14.92 7.41 -10.50
N LEU A 344 -13.72 7.14 -11.05
CA LEU A 344 -12.46 7.62 -10.50
C LEU A 344 -11.65 8.38 -11.56
N PRO A 345 -11.13 9.58 -11.23
CA PRO A 345 -10.14 10.24 -12.06
C PRO A 345 -8.79 9.54 -11.92
N LEU A 346 -8.39 8.77 -12.93
CA LEU A 346 -7.13 8.04 -12.97
C LEU A 346 -6.26 8.50 -14.12
N LYS A 347 -4.94 8.51 -13.93
CA LYS A 347 -3.95 8.82 -14.94
C LYS A 347 -3.79 7.65 -15.91
N GLN A 348 -3.49 7.89 -17.18
CA GLN A 348 -3.22 6.83 -18.14
C GLN A 348 -2.17 5.85 -17.62
N GLY A 349 -2.45 4.56 -17.76
CA GLY A 349 -1.59 3.52 -17.20
C GLY A 349 -2.17 2.12 -17.25
N ALA A 350 -1.53 1.22 -16.53
CA ALA A 350 -1.97 -0.15 -16.28
C ALA A 350 -2.22 -0.32 -14.78
N TYR A 351 -3.35 -0.91 -14.45
CA TYR A 351 -3.85 -0.97 -13.07
C TYR A 351 -4.24 -2.39 -12.69
N ASN A 352 -3.86 -2.79 -11.47
CA ASN A 352 -4.36 -3.99 -10.82
C ASN A 352 -5.35 -3.57 -9.73
N TYR A 353 -6.50 -4.22 -9.67
CA TYR A 353 -7.54 -3.92 -8.71
C TYR A 353 -8.33 -5.17 -8.29
N GLN A 354 -9.05 -5.04 -7.20
CA GLN A 354 -10.02 -6.04 -6.73
C GLN A 354 -11.23 -5.35 -6.11
N TYR A 355 -12.32 -6.09 -5.95
CA TYR A 355 -13.49 -5.63 -5.21
C TYR A 355 -13.50 -6.23 -3.82
N LEU A 356 -13.58 -5.37 -2.82
CA LEU A 356 -13.63 -5.77 -1.42
C LEU A 356 -14.98 -5.41 -0.80
N TRP A 357 -15.57 -6.34 -0.07
CA TRP A 357 -16.74 -6.08 0.74
C TRP A 357 -16.34 -5.86 2.20
N LEU A 358 -16.63 -4.67 2.74
CA LEU A 358 -16.40 -4.33 4.14
C LEU A 358 -17.72 -4.45 4.92
N PRO A 359 -17.88 -5.45 5.79
CA PRO A 359 -19.07 -5.58 6.65
C PRO A 359 -19.19 -4.41 7.62
N ASN A 360 -20.41 -4.00 7.93
CA ASN A 360 -20.68 -2.95 8.92
C ASN A 360 -20.04 -3.30 10.27
N GLY A 361 -19.29 -2.35 10.84
CA GLY A 361 -18.62 -2.50 12.13
C GLY A 361 -17.36 -3.36 12.12
N MET A 362 -16.92 -3.84 10.97
CA MET A 362 -15.64 -4.51 10.78
C MET A 362 -14.59 -3.54 10.23
N ASN A 363 -13.32 -3.85 10.48
CA ASN A 363 -12.17 -3.08 9.95
C ASN A 363 -11.41 -3.84 8.86
N VAL A 364 -11.71 -5.13 8.67
CA VAL A 364 -11.08 -5.99 7.67
C VAL A 364 -12.10 -6.33 6.60
N ALA A 365 -11.79 -5.97 5.37
CA ALA A 365 -12.63 -6.26 4.22
C ALA A 365 -12.36 -7.66 3.67
N GLN A 366 -13.37 -8.24 3.03
CA GLN A 366 -13.43 -9.63 2.60
C GLN A 366 -13.47 -9.74 1.08
N THR A 367 -12.77 -10.73 0.55
CA THR A 367 -12.76 -11.13 -0.86
C THR A 367 -13.84 -12.16 -1.18
N ALA A 368 -14.20 -12.99 -0.21
CA ALA A 368 -14.99 -14.21 -0.36
C ALA A 368 -16.29 -14.08 -1.15
N LYS A 369 -17.00 -12.93 -1.06
CA LYS A 369 -18.32 -12.75 -1.70
C LYS A 369 -18.25 -12.30 -3.16
N ILE A 370 -17.14 -11.67 -3.56
CA ILE A 370 -17.01 -11.05 -4.88
C ILE A 370 -15.89 -11.73 -5.67
N GLU A 371 -14.69 -11.74 -5.13
CA GLU A 371 -13.53 -12.32 -5.81
C GLU A 371 -13.41 -13.84 -5.58
N GLY A 372 -13.90 -14.34 -4.45
CA GLY A 372 -13.64 -15.69 -3.97
C GLY A 372 -12.32 -15.79 -3.23
N ASP A 373 -12.09 -16.95 -2.60
CA ASP A 373 -10.85 -17.27 -1.91
C ASP A 373 -10.32 -18.61 -2.42
N HIS A 374 -9.14 -18.60 -3.02
CA HIS A 374 -8.51 -19.77 -3.62
C HIS A 374 -7.10 -19.96 -3.06
N TYR A 375 -6.78 -21.14 -2.55
CA TYR A 375 -5.45 -21.42 -2.03
C TYR A 375 -4.34 -21.30 -3.10
N GLN A 376 -4.69 -21.43 -4.37
CA GLN A 376 -3.78 -21.35 -5.51
C GLN A 376 -3.34 -19.93 -5.84
N THR A 377 -4.08 -18.91 -5.40
CA THR A 377 -3.79 -17.51 -5.70
C THR A 377 -2.35 -17.16 -5.34
N VAL A 378 -1.67 -16.49 -6.27
CA VAL A 378 -0.32 -16.01 -6.02
C VAL A 378 -0.38 -14.68 -5.27
N ASN A 379 -0.15 -14.73 -3.97
CA ASN A 379 -0.11 -13.55 -3.10
C ASN A 379 1.33 -13.19 -2.74
N GLU A 380 1.57 -11.89 -2.58
CA GLU A 380 2.80 -11.34 -2.03
C GLU A 380 2.63 -11.19 -0.51
N TYR A 381 3.60 -11.71 0.26
CA TYR A 381 3.64 -11.54 1.71
C TYR A 381 4.89 -10.81 2.11
N MET A 382 4.72 -9.65 2.77
CA MET A 382 5.81 -8.86 3.33
C MET A 382 5.92 -9.14 4.83
N ILE A 383 7.11 -9.54 5.26
CA ILE A 383 7.42 -9.91 6.65
C ILE A 383 8.42 -8.91 7.20
N ARG A 384 8.08 -8.28 8.33
CA ARG A 384 8.91 -7.30 9.02
C ARG A 384 9.13 -7.73 10.46
N ALA A 385 10.39 -7.87 10.87
CA ALA A 385 10.77 -8.23 12.24
C ALA A 385 11.30 -7.01 12.98
N TYR A 386 10.60 -6.64 14.06
CA TYR A 386 10.94 -5.50 14.91
C TYR A 386 11.44 -5.96 16.25
N TYR A 387 12.47 -5.27 16.74
CA TYR A 387 13.05 -5.52 18.05
C TYR A 387 13.14 -4.22 18.84
N ARG A 388 12.57 -4.22 20.04
CA ARG A 388 12.75 -3.11 20.98
C ARG A 388 13.80 -3.49 21.99
N VAL A 389 14.98 -2.88 21.88
CA VAL A 389 16.05 -3.08 22.85
C VAL A 389 15.58 -2.59 24.22
N PRO A 390 15.80 -3.36 25.32
CA PRO A 390 15.45 -2.89 26.66
C PRO A 390 16.08 -1.53 26.98
N GLY A 391 15.20 -0.54 27.30
CA GLY A 391 15.60 0.84 27.57
C GLY A 391 15.50 1.79 26.37
N GLU A 392 15.35 1.31 25.15
CA GLU A 392 15.09 2.14 23.97
C GLU A 392 13.60 2.51 23.86
N ARG A 393 13.33 3.63 23.18
CA ARG A 393 11.98 4.22 23.05
C ARG A 393 11.37 4.01 21.66
N TYR A 394 12.01 3.21 20.81
CA TYR A 394 11.57 2.93 19.44
C TYR A 394 11.78 1.45 19.10
N ASP A 395 11.11 1.01 18.07
CA ASP A 395 11.25 -0.34 17.51
C ASP A 395 12.23 -0.31 16.32
N ARG A 396 13.32 -1.08 16.40
CA ARG A 396 14.23 -1.27 15.28
C ARG A 396 13.63 -2.28 14.30
N LEU A 397 13.58 -1.96 13.04
CA LEU A 397 13.28 -2.95 12.00
C LEU A 397 14.56 -3.73 11.67
N ILE A 398 14.71 -4.90 12.27
CA ILE A 398 15.95 -5.70 12.23
C ILE A 398 15.98 -6.77 11.12
N GLY A 399 14.82 -7.06 10.52
CA GLY A 399 14.69 -8.04 9.45
C GLY A 399 13.51 -7.75 8.54
N TYR A 400 13.69 -8.04 7.26
CA TYR A 400 12.71 -7.88 6.20
C TYR A 400 12.76 -9.09 5.27
N GLY A 401 11.61 -9.59 4.87
CA GLY A 401 11.46 -10.66 3.89
C GLY A 401 10.23 -10.43 3.01
N LEU A 402 10.36 -10.76 1.74
CA LEU A 402 9.28 -10.75 0.76
C LEU A 402 9.19 -12.16 0.17
N ILE A 403 8.03 -12.77 0.26
CA ILE A 403 7.77 -14.11 -0.27
C ILE A 403 6.47 -14.14 -1.06
N TYR A 404 6.35 -15.11 -1.95
CA TYR A 404 5.16 -15.30 -2.77
C TYR A 404 4.59 -16.69 -2.53
N SER A 405 3.25 -16.80 -2.50
CA SER A 405 2.59 -18.11 -2.56
C SER A 405 2.65 -18.67 -3.97
N GLY A 406 2.51 -19.99 -4.11
CA GLY A 406 2.39 -20.62 -5.44
C GLY A 406 3.70 -21.06 -6.11
N HIS A 407 4.82 -21.10 -5.38
CA HIS A 407 6.09 -21.67 -5.87
C HIS A 407 6.58 -22.80 -4.99
#